data_6cad234ca8aff3a66283cbb5e6b5f9e1
#
_entry.id   6cad234ca8aff3a66283cbb5e6b5f9e1
#
_cell.length_a   1.000
_cell.length_b   1.000
_cell.length_c   1.000
_cell.angle_alpha   90.00
_cell.angle_beta   90.00
_cell.angle_gamma   90.00
#
_symmetry.space_group_name_H-M   'P 1'
#
loop_
_entity.id
_entity.type
_entity.pdbx_description
1 polymer ?
#
loop_
_entity_poly.entity_id
_entity_poly.type
_entity_poly.pdbx_seq_one_letter_code
_entity_poly.pdbx_strand_id
1 'polypeptide(L)'
;MTRVAVVGAGVMGCAAAWALAERGAEVTLIEQFELDHDRGSSHGRTRIFRLAYPEPHWVQLAEEALAGWRELERAAGRDVLALHGLIELCSDAALTSADVLEARGIEHRLLGRDETRAHGVVVPDGWAALWQPNAGVVLADAARHAFLDVARPEIETGRRIDSLDEVEADVVVVTAGPWVTTLVTDVPVRVTRETIAFFERTGAPMPSVVELDEATRHHAMYALHDPVHGLKAGTHHAGHAADPDLEEVADPALVERIVAWVQERFPDVGPQPVETESCLYTTTADESFVLERRNGLVIGSACSGHGFKFAPAIGRRLAALALD
;
A
#
# COMPACT_ATOMS: atom_id res chain seq x y z
N MET A 1 6.05 -22.85 23.01
CA MET A 1 6.09 -21.83 21.94
C MET A 1 4.68 -21.73 21.43
N THR A 2 4.11 -20.53 21.28
CA THR A 2 2.75 -20.37 20.77
C THR A 2 2.75 -20.64 19.27
N ARG A 3 1.88 -21.54 18.81
CA ARG A 3 1.68 -21.82 17.39
C ARG A 3 0.67 -20.85 16.82
N VAL A 4 1.07 -20.10 15.79
CA VAL A 4 0.22 -19.09 15.16
C VAL A 4 0.09 -19.40 13.68
N ALA A 5 -1.15 -19.57 13.21
CA ALA A 5 -1.42 -19.67 11.79
C ALA A 5 -1.83 -18.30 11.25
N VAL A 6 -1.18 -17.87 10.18
CA VAL A 6 -1.51 -16.61 9.47
C VAL A 6 -2.15 -16.99 8.14
N VAL A 7 -3.41 -16.61 7.93
CA VAL A 7 -4.18 -16.92 6.73
C VAL A 7 -4.13 -15.73 5.77
N GLY A 8 -3.46 -15.93 4.62
CA GLY A 8 -3.19 -14.93 3.58
C GLY A 8 -1.75 -14.41 3.62
N ALA A 9 -0.95 -14.71 2.57
CA ALA A 9 0.44 -14.28 2.40
C ALA A 9 0.59 -12.96 1.64
N GLY A 10 -0.42 -12.10 1.66
CA GLY A 10 -0.28 -10.71 1.26
C GLY A 10 0.70 -9.95 2.18
N VAL A 11 0.96 -8.67 1.89
CA VAL A 11 1.93 -7.88 2.65
C VAL A 11 1.64 -7.86 4.16
N MET A 12 0.36 -7.86 4.57
CA MET A 12 -0.02 -7.84 5.98
C MET A 12 0.29 -9.18 6.67
N GLY A 13 0.06 -10.30 5.98
CA GLY A 13 0.41 -11.62 6.50
C GLY A 13 1.91 -11.83 6.58
N CYS A 14 2.67 -11.42 5.57
CA CYS A 14 4.13 -11.46 5.60
C CYS A 14 4.69 -10.62 6.75
N ALA A 15 4.17 -9.41 6.97
CA ALA A 15 4.59 -8.53 8.06
C ALA A 15 4.16 -9.08 9.44
N ALA A 16 2.99 -9.69 9.55
CA ALA A 16 2.55 -10.36 10.77
C ALA A 16 3.45 -11.56 11.10
N ALA A 17 3.77 -12.40 10.11
CA ALA A 17 4.67 -13.53 10.28
C ALA A 17 6.06 -13.09 10.76
N TRP A 18 6.60 -12.02 10.17
CA TRP A 18 7.86 -11.42 10.62
C TRP A 18 7.79 -10.98 12.09
N ALA A 19 6.79 -10.18 12.46
CA ALA A 19 6.66 -9.66 13.81
C ALA A 19 6.37 -10.75 14.87
N LEU A 20 5.64 -11.80 14.49
CA LEU A 20 5.39 -12.99 15.34
C LEU A 20 6.67 -13.79 15.56
N ALA A 21 7.45 -14.03 14.50
CA ALA A 21 8.73 -14.73 14.58
C ALA A 21 9.75 -13.97 15.45
N GLU A 22 9.81 -12.62 15.35
CA GLU A 22 10.63 -11.78 16.23
C GLU A 22 10.27 -11.96 17.73
N ARG A 23 9.01 -12.30 18.02
CA ARG A 23 8.52 -12.56 19.38
C ARG A 23 8.59 -14.05 19.79
N GLY A 24 9.20 -14.89 18.95
CA GLY A 24 9.44 -16.30 19.23
C GLY A 24 8.22 -17.21 19.07
N ALA A 25 7.20 -16.81 18.28
CA ALA A 25 6.11 -17.69 17.91
C ALA A 25 6.57 -18.68 16.83
N GLU A 26 5.94 -19.84 16.78
CA GLU A 26 6.01 -20.78 15.67
C GLU A 26 4.92 -20.42 14.66
N VAL A 27 5.32 -20.02 13.46
CA VAL A 27 4.40 -19.41 12.49
C VAL A 27 4.23 -20.30 11.27
N THR A 28 2.97 -20.65 10.96
CA THR A 28 2.57 -21.23 9.67
C THR A 28 1.82 -20.17 8.86
N LEU A 29 2.30 -19.86 7.66
CA LEU A 29 1.69 -18.92 6.73
C LEU A 29 0.96 -19.71 5.64
N ILE A 30 -0.35 -19.51 5.52
CA ILE A 30 -1.23 -20.25 4.61
C ILE A 30 -1.68 -19.30 3.48
N GLU A 31 -1.47 -19.69 2.22
CA GLU A 31 -1.86 -18.92 1.04
C GLU A 31 -2.66 -19.79 0.07
N GLN A 32 -3.77 -19.23 -0.43
CA GLN A 32 -4.64 -19.96 -1.38
C GLN A 32 -4.05 -20.08 -2.79
N PHE A 33 -3.09 -19.23 -3.13
CA PHE A 33 -2.39 -19.22 -4.42
C PHE A 33 -0.89 -19.54 -4.22
N GLU A 34 -0.11 -19.43 -5.27
CA GLU A 34 1.35 -19.38 -5.16
C GLU A 34 1.79 -18.01 -4.60
N LEU A 35 2.99 -17.93 -4.00
CA LEU A 35 3.44 -16.69 -3.33
C LEU A 35 3.51 -15.47 -4.25
N ASP A 36 3.88 -15.66 -5.50
CA ASP A 36 4.10 -14.56 -6.47
C ASP A 36 2.91 -14.37 -7.44
N HIS A 37 1.71 -14.73 -6.97
CA HIS A 37 0.49 -14.51 -7.72
C HIS A 37 0.17 -13.02 -7.89
N ASP A 38 -0.58 -12.67 -8.92
CA ASP A 38 -1.04 -11.34 -9.27
C ASP A 38 -2.47 -11.01 -8.78
N ARG A 39 -3.01 -11.83 -7.87
CA ARG A 39 -4.34 -11.67 -7.28
C ARG A 39 -4.30 -10.75 -6.06
N GLY A 40 -5.40 -10.13 -5.74
CA GLY A 40 -5.54 -9.30 -4.53
C GLY A 40 -4.91 -7.90 -4.64
N SER A 41 -4.24 -7.44 -3.55
CA SER A 41 -3.82 -6.05 -3.40
C SER A 41 -2.30 -5.88 -3.25
N SER A 42 -1.54 -6.97 -3.07
CA SER A 42 -0.14 -6.89 -2.65
C SER A 42 0.88 -7.14 -3.78
N HIS A 43 0.43 -7.62 -4.94
CA HIS A 43 1.28 -7.90 -6.10
C HIS A 43 1.83 -6.62 -6.75
N GLY A 44 2.85 -6.77 -7.60
CA GLY A 44 3.40 -5.71 -8.44
C GLY A 44 4.63 -5.02 -7.85
N ARG A 45 5.21 -4.10 -8.62
CA ARG A 45 6.57 -3.60 -8.42
C ARG A 45 6.69 -2.57 -7.30
N THR A 46 5.75 -1.63 -7.21
CA THR A 46 5.87 -0.49 -6.31
C THR A 46 4.57 -0.13 -5.60
N ARG A 47 4.70 0.44 -4.39
CA ARG A 47 3.62 1.08 -3.61
C ARG A 47 4.15 2.38 -3.02
N ILE A 48 3.29 3.39 -2.90
CA ILE A 48 3.68 4.68 -2.32
C ILE A 48 4.11 4.52 -0.86
N PHE A 49 5.20 5.20 -0.50
CA PHE A 49 5.56 5.49 0.89
C PHE A 49 5.55 7.00 1.10
N ARG A 50 4.81 7.48 2.09
CA ARG A 50 4.74 8.90 2.46
C ARG A 50 4.43 9.09 3.94
N LEU A 51 4.85 10.23 4.48
CA LEU A 51 4.48 10.71 5.82
C LEU A 51 3.42 11.82 5.76
N ALA A 52 3.25 12.47 4.61
CA ALA A 52 2.26 13.52 4.41
C ALA A 52 0.83 12.99 4.49
N TYR A 53 0.16 13.31 5.58
CA TYR A 53 -1.25 13.04 5.86
C TYR A 53 -1.85 14.19 6.66
N PRO A 54 -3.12 14.57 6.42
CA PRO A 54 -3.81 15.60 7.20
C PRO A 54 -4.14 15.13 8.62
N GLU A 55 -4.24 13.82 8.86
CA GLU A 55 -4.56 13.28 10.18
C GLU A 55 -3.30 12.85 10.93
N PRO A 56 -3.02 13.37 12.12
CA PRO A 56 -1.78 13.10 12.89
C PRO A 56 -1.54 11.63 13.19
N HIS A 57 -2.59 10.82 13.35
CA HIS A 57 -2.46 9.39 13.66
C HIS A 57 -1.87 8.59 12.47
N TRP A 58 -2.19 8.98 11.21
CA TRP A 58 -1.57 8.37 10.03
C TRP A 58 -0.09 8.74 9.90
N VAL A 59 0.27 9.99 10.24
CA VAL A 59 1.67 10.42 10.26
C VAL A 59 2.44 9.60 11.28
N GLN A 60 1.92 9.45 12.49
CA GLN A 60 2.55 8.63 13.53
C GLN A 60 2.71 7.17 13.06
N LEU A 61 1.68 6.58 12.49
CA LEU A 61 1.74 5.21 11.97
C LEU A 61 2.78 5.07 10.85
N ALA A 62 2.92 6.09 10.00
CA ALA A 62 3.92 6.10 8.92
C ALA A 62 5.35 6.23 9.46
N GLU A 63 5.58 6.99 10.54
CA GLU A 63 6.88 7.05 11.22
C GLU A 63 7.25 5.70 11.86
N GLU A 64 6.30 5.05 12.55
CA GLU A 64 6.47 3.70 13.09
C GLU A 64 6.80 2.70 11.97
N ALA A 65 6.10 2.81 10.84
CA ALA A 65 6.34 1.95 9.68
C ALA A 65 7.70 2.22 9.04
N LEU A 66 8.14 3.49 8.92
CA LEU A 66 9.47 3.83 8.40
C LEU A 66 10.58 3.17 9.22
N ALA A 67 10.47 3.25 10.54
CA ALA A 67 11.42 2.58 11.43
C ALA A 67 11.44 1.07 11.19
N GLY A 68 10.27 0.44 11.08
CA GLY A 68 10.13 -0.99 10.80
C GLY A 68 10.65 -1.40 9.42
N TRP A 69 10.42 -0.59 8.36
CA TRP A 69 11.02 -0.82 7.05
C TRP A 69 12.54 -0.79 7.11
N ARG A 70 13.14 0.19 7.80
CA ARG A 70 14.60 0.28 7.97
C ARG A 70 15.18 -0.88 8.79
N GLU A 71 14.43 -1.42 9.75
CA GLU A 71 14.81 -2.63 10.47
C GLU A 71 14.78 -3.85 9.56
N LEU A 72 13.74 -4.00 8.75
CA LEU A 72 13.62 -5.07 7.78
C LEU A 72 14.75 -5.03 6.74
N GLU A 73 15.10 -3.86 6.18
CA GLU A 73 16.20 -3.69 5.24
C GLU A 73 17.53 -4.18 5.84
N ARG A 74 17.81 -3.79 7.09
CA ARG A 74 19.02 -4.23 7.79
C ARG A 74 19.04 -5.74 8.04
N ALA A 75 17.91 -6.32 8.43
CA ALA A 75 17.80 -7.75 8.69
C ALA A 75 17.88 -8.59 7.42
N ALA A 76 17.26 -8.12 6.33
CA ALA A 76 17.25 -8.79 5.03
C ALA A 76 18.54 -8.55 4.20
N GLY A 77 19.34 -7.54 4.54
CA GLY A 77 20.55 -7.16 3.80
C GLY A 77 20.26 -6.60 2.39
N ARG A 78 19.07 -6.02 2.18
CA ARG A 78 18.66 -5.43 0.90
C ARG A 78 17.72 -4.26 1.11
N ASP A 79 17.73 -3.32 0.16
CA ASP A 79 16.82 -2.19 0.16
C ASP A 79 15.40 -2.61 -0.29
N VAL A 80 14.39 -2.11 0.40
CA VAL A 80 12.97 -2.24 0.04
C VAL A 80 12.29 -0.88 -0.08
N LEU A 81 12.94 0.20 0.36
CA LEU A 81 12.49 1.57 0.19
C LEU A 81 13.36 2.29 -0.84
N ALA A 82 12.72 2.92 -1.83
CA ALA A 82 13.36 3.83 -2.77
C ALA A 82 12.75 5.23 -2.57
N LEU A 83 13.43 6.06 -1.77
CA LEU A 83 12.93 7.37 -1.35
C LEU A 83 13.44 8.47 -2.31
N HIS A 84 12.65 8.79 -3.31
CA HIS A 84 12.91 9.83 -4.31
C HIS A 84 12.09 11.10 -4.07
N GLY A 85 11.43 11.20 -2.91
CA GLY A 85 10.55 12.29 -2.53
C GLY A 85 9.09 12.06 -2.89
N LEU A 86 8.25 12.97 -2.41
CA LEU A 86 6.83 13.11 -2.74
C LEU A 86 6.54 14.57 -3.09
N ILE A 87 5.71 14.76 -4.11
CA ILE A 87 5.03 16.01 -4.40
C ILE A 87 3.53 15.79 -4.19
N GLU A 88 2.95 16.45 -3.18
CA GLU A 88 1.51 16.51 -2.99
C GLU A 88 0.97 17.77 -3.65
N LEU A 89 0.08 17.60 -4.62
CA LEU A 89 -0.61 18.68 -5.33
C LEU A 89 -1.99 18.88 -4.71
N CYS A 90 -2.30 20.10 -4.30
CA CYS A 90 -3.58 20.45 -3.69
C CYS A 90 -4.25 21.59 -4.45
N SER A 91 -5.57 21.50 -4.68
CA SER A 91 -6.37 22.53 -5.34
C SER A 91 -6.66 23.74 -4.45
N ASP A 92 -6.53 23.61 -3.14
CA ASP A 92 -6.80 24.69 -2.19
C ASP A 92 -5.61 24.96 -1.28
N ALA A 93 -5.55 26.19 -0.73
CA ALA A 93 -4.50 26.63 0.19
C ALA A 93 -4.47 25.88 1.53
N ALA A 94 -5.43 25.01 1.78
CA ALA A 94 -5.49 24.14 2.96
C ALA A 94 -4.56 22.96 2.83
N LEU A 95 -3.25 23.20 2.86
CA LEU A 95 -2.22 22.17 2.99
C LEU A 95 -2.20 21.61 4.42
N THR A 96 -3.29 20.96 4.82
CA THR A 96 -3.43 20.40 6.17
C THR A 96 -2.34 19.37 6.50
N SER A 97 -1.80 18.69 5.47
CA SER A 97 -0.64 17.82 5.64
C SER A 97 0.61 18.60 6.09
N ALA A 98 0.84 19.82 5.59
CA ALA A 98 2.00 20.64 5.96
C ALA A 98 1.98 21.00 7.45
N ASP A 99 0.83 21.40 7.98
CA ASP A 99 0.69 21.76 9.39
C ASP A 99 1.03 20.60 10.33
N VAL A 100 0.59 19.37 9.95
CA VAL A 100 0.86 18.17 10.73
C VAL A 100 2.34 17.78 10.63
N LEU A 101 2.96 17.88 9.46
CA LEU A 101 4.39 17.61 9.28
C LEU A 101 5.23 18.59 10.10
N GLU A 102 4.90 19.90 10.08
CA GLU A 102 5.60 20.92 10.89
C GLU A 102 5.47 20.64 12.38
N ALA A 103 4.27 20.35 12.87
CA ALA A 103 4.02 20.03 14.28
C ALA A 103 4.82 18.81 14.77
N ARG A 104 5.20 17.90 13.87
CA ARG A 104 6.00 16.72 14.16
C ARG A 104 7.48 16.89 13.84
N GLY A 105 7.91 18.05 13.34
CA GLY A 105 9.30 18.30 12.94
C GLY A 105 9.76 17.48 11.73
N ILE A 106 8.84 17.06 10.87
CA ILE A 106 9.14 16.31 9.65
C ILE A 106 9.49 17.28 8.53
N GLU A 107 10.64 17.04 7.88
CA GLU A 107 11.14 17.89 6.79
C GLU A 107 10.14 17.93 5.62
N HIS A 108 9.74 19.13 5.27
CA HIS A 108 8.89 19.42 4.12
C HIS A 108 9.07 20.88 3.69
N ARG A 109 8.63 21.23 2.48
CA ARG A 109 8.58 22.60 1.99
C ARG A 109 7.60 22.75 0.84
N LEU A 110 7.16 23.98 0.60
CA LEU A 110 6.42 24.32 -0.63
C LEU A 110 7.38 24.52 -1.79
N LEU A 111 7.06 23.93 -2.95
CA LEU A 111 7.79 24.11 -4.20
C LEU A 111 7.16 25.24 -5.01
N GLY A 112 8.02 26.07 -5.62
CA GLY A 112 7.62 26.92 -6.74
C GLY A 112 7.36 26.11 -8.01
N ARG A 113 6.66 26.73 -8.99
CA ARG A 113 6.33 26.06 -10.27
C ARG A 113 7.56 25.58 -11.04
N ASP A 114 8.62 26.39 -11.06
CA ASP A 114 9.85 26.03 -11.78
C ASP A 114 10.58 24.87 -11.10
N GLU A 115 10.59 24.85 -9.76
CA GLU A 115 11.14 23.73 -9.00
C GLU A 115 10.35 22.42 -9.23
N THR A 116 9.02 22.51 -9.21
CA THR A 116 8.16 21.34 -9.48
C THR A 116 8.36 20.84 -10.91
N ARG A 117 8.50 21.76 -11.86
CA ARG A 117 8.79 21.43 -13.26
C ARG A 117 10.17 20.77 -13.43
N ALA A 118 11.16 21.14 -12.63
CA ALA A 118 12.47 20.48 -12.62
C ALA A 118 12.39 19.03 -12.16
N HIS A 119 11.36 18.64 -11.41
CA HIS A 119 11.02 17.25 -11.10
C HIS A 119 10.19 16.56 -12.19
N GLY A 120 9.91 17.22 -13.32
CA GLY A 120 9.09 16.68 -14.41
C GLY A 120 7.58 16.75 -14.17
N VAL A 121 7.12 17.57 -13.22
CA VAL A 121 5.71 17.68 -12.82
C VAL A 121 5.15 19.06 -13.08
N VAL A 122 4.00 19.15 -13.72
CA VAL A 122 3.27 20.39 -13.99
C VAL A 122 2.22 20.62 -12.91
N VAL A 123 2.30 21.77 -12.24
CA VAL A 123 1.32 22.22 -11.23
C VAL A 123 0.19 22.98 -11.92
N PRO A 124 -1.09 22.65 -11.69
CA PRO A 124 -2.21 23.43 -12.17
C PRO A 124 -2.19 24.88 -11.67
N ASP A 125 -2.87 25.78 -12.40
CA ASP A 125 -3.01 27.17 -11.97
C ASP A 125 -3.81 27.27 -10.68
N GLY A 126 -3.27 28.04 -9.71
CA GLY A 126 -3.88 28.21 -8.40
C GLY A 126 -3.65 27.07 -7.40
N TRP A 127 -2.94 26.02 -7.81
CA TRP A 127 -2.59 24.89 -6.92
C TRP A 127 -1.25 25.10 -6.23
N ALA A 128 -1.10 24.45 -5.07
CA ALA A 128 0.15 24.36 -4.33
C ALA A 128 0.80 22.99 -4.52
N ALA A 129 2.12 22.93 -4.30
CA ALA A 129 2.91 21.71 -4.34
C ALA A 129 3.71 21.57 -3.04
N LEU A 130 3.38 20.58 -2.23
CA LEU A 130 4.12 20.25 -1.01
C LEU A 130 5.16 19.19 -1.34
N TRP A 131 6.43 19.48 -1.03
CA TRP A 131 7.54 18.55 -1.14
C TRP A 131 7.84 17.89 0.19
N GLN A 132 7.99 16.56 0.18
CA GLN A 132 8.47 15.77 1.31
C GLN A 132 9.63 14.88 0.84
N PRO A 133 10.89 15.10 1.30
CA PRO A 133 12.05 14.35 0.82
C PRO A 133 12.07 12.89 1.28
N ASN A 134 11.64 12.60 2.52
CA ASN A 134 11.63 11.27 3.11
C ASN A 134 10.38 10.46 2.70
N ALA A 135 10.09 10.44 1.40
CA ALA A 135 8.99 9.73 0.77
C ALA A 135 9.43 9.13 -0.56
N GLY A 136 8.60 8.31 -1.16
CA GLY A 136 8.90 7.64 -2.43
C GLY A 136 8.09 6.37 -2.59
N VAL A 137 8.76 5.24 -2.80
CA VAL A 137 8.09 3.95 -3.00
C VAL A 137 8.66 2.85 -2.10
N VAL A 138 7.80 1.90 -1.74
CA VAL A 138 8.18 0.56 -1.30
C VAL A 138 8.26 -0.31 -2.55
N LEU A 139 9.34 -1.06 -2.71
CA LEU A 139 9.50 -2.11 -3.72
C LEU A 139 8.69 -3.33 -3.25
N ALA A 140 7.46 -3.46 -3.76
CA ALA A 140 6.42 -4.26 -3.11
C ALA A 140 6.74 -5.76 -3.04
N ASP A 141 7.15 -6.37 -4.16
CA ASP A 141 7.51 -7.78 -4.19
C ASP A 141 8.79 -8.04 -3.38
N ALA A 142 9.80 -7.16 -3.52
CA ALA A 142 11.03 -7.25 -2.73
C ALA A 142 10.77 -7.15 -1.22
N ALA A 143 9.81 -6.32 -0.81
CA ALA A 143 9.41 -6.15 0.59
C ALA A 143 8.72 -7.40 1.15
N ARG A 144 7.80 -8.01 0.37
CA ARG A 144 7.15 -9.28 0.77
C ARG A 144 8.18 -10.39 0.97
N HIS A 145 9.08 -10.58 0.01
CA HIS A 145 10.17 -11.55 0.11
C HIS A 145 11.11 -11.26 1.28
N ALA A 146 11.43 -9.97 1.54
CA ALA A 146 12.26 -9.60 2.68
C ALA A 146 11.65 -10.03 4.03
N PHE A 147 10.34 -9.83 4.22
CA PHE A 147 9.66 -10.33 5.40
C PHE A 147 9.78 -11.85 5.55
N LEU A 148 9.54 -12.60 4.46
CA LEU A 148 9.59 -14.06 4.47
C LEU A 148 11.00 -14.60 4.72
N ASP A 149 12.02 -14.00 4.10
CA ASP A 149 13.42 -14.39 4.26
C ASP A 149 13.92 -14.19 5.71
N VAL A 150 13.44 -13.13 6.38
CA VAL A 150 13.79 -12.84 7.76
C VAL A 150 12.98 -13.71 8.74
N ALA A 151 11.67 -13.81 8.53
CA ALA A 151 10.76 -14.55 9.40
C ALA A 151 10.95 -16.08 9.31
N ARG A 152 11.18 -16.60 8.10
CA ARG A 152 11.27 -18.03 7.79
C ARG A 152 10.11 -18.86 8.35
N PRO A 153 8.86 -18.46 8.13
CA PRO A 153 7.72 -19.24 8.58
C PRO A 153 7.65 -20.57 7.82
N GLU A 154 6.91 -21.53 8.37
CA GLU A 154 6.39 -22.62 7.55
C GLU A 154 5.38 -22.04 6.55
N ILE A 155 5.47 -22.41 5.25
CA ILE A 155 4.61 -21.83 4.21
C ILE A 155 3.84 -22.95 3.52
N GLU A 156 2.52 -22.79 3.47
CA GLU A 156 1.60 -23.66 2.74
C GLU A 156 0.95 -22.86 1.61
N THR A 157 1.31 -23.12 0.36
CA THR A 157 0.71 -22.50 -0.83
C THR A 157 -0.34 -23.41 -1.48
N GLY A 158 -1.21 -22.83 -2.33
CA GLY A 158 -2.29 -23.57 -2.99
C GLY A 158 -3.37 -24.09 -2.02
N ARG A 159 -3.40 -23.57 -0.78
CA ARG A 159 -4.34 -23.97 0.25
C ARG A 159 -5.37 -22.88 0.55
N ARG A 160 -6.54 -22.99 -0.06
CA ARG A 160 -7.69 -22.16 0.29
C ARG A 160 -8.29 -22.64 1.61
N ILE A 161 -8.58 -21.71 2.50
CA ILE A 161 -9.31 -21.94 3.75
C ILE A 161 -10.75 -21.47 3.54
N ASP A 162 -11.70 -22.38 3.64
CA ASP A 162 -13.13 -22.09 3.54
C ASP A 162 -13.80 -21.97 4.91
N SER A 163 -13.21 -22.60 5.95
CA SER A 163 -13.61 -22.46 7.35
C SER A 163 -12.37 -22.34 8.25
N LEU A 164 -12.42 -21.46 9.23
CA LEU A 164 -11.35 -21.32 10.23
C LEU A 164 -11.21 -22.57 11.12
N ASP A 165 -12.21 -23.44 11.18
CA ASP A 165 -12.14 -24.73 11.90
C ASP A 165 -11.16 -25.71 11.25
N GLU A 166 -10.72 -25.45 10.00
CA GLU A 166 -9.72 -26.26 9.29
C GLU A 166 -8.27 -25.92 9.70
N VAL A 167 -8.09 -24.88 10.53
CA VAL A 167 -6.77 -24.34 10.88
C VAL A 167 -6.42 -24.75 12.30
N GLU A 168 -5.45 -25.66 12.45
CA GLU A 168 -4.97 -26.11 13.76
C GLU A 168 -3.83 -25.21 14.27
N ALA A 169 -4.15 -24.26 15.15
CA ALA A 169 -3.19 -23.38 15.80
C ALA A 169 -3.72 -22.92 17.16
N ASP A 170 -2.83 -22.38 18.01
CA ASP A 170 -3.24 -21.78 19.29
C ASP A 170 -3.90 -20.41 19.06
N VAL A 171 -3.48 -19.70 18.02
CA VAL A 171 -4.05 -18.43 17.55
C VAL A 171 -4.08 -18.41 16.02
N VAL A 172 -5.18 -17.92 15.44
CA VAL A 172 -5.31 -17.69 14.00
C VAL A 172 -5.32 -16.19 13.73
N VAL A 173 -4.48 -15.73 12.79
CA VAL A 173 -4.42 -14.35 12.31
C VAL A 173 -4.94 -14.31 10.87
N VAL A 174 -6.08 -13.67 10.63
CA VAL A 174 -6.69 -13.57 9.31
C VAL A 174 -6.25 -12.26 8.62
N THR A 175 -5.45 -12.41 7.57
CA THR A 175 -4.97 -11.32 6.71
C THR A 175 -5.33 -11.59 5.25
N ALA A 176 -6.53 -12.13 5.02
CA ALA A 176 -7.01 -12.65 3.75
C ALA A 176 -7.36 -11.56 2.70
N GLY A 177 -7.05 -10.27 2.99
CA GLY A 177 -7.27 -9.17 2.05
C GLY A 177 -8.71 -9.13 1.53
N PRO A 178 -8.94 -9.16 0.20
CA PRO A 178 -10.28 -9.11 -0.38
C PRO A 178 -11.19 -10.29 -0.01
N TRP A 179 -10.62 -11.40 0.44
CA TRP A 179 -11.36 -12.60 0.87
C TRP A 179 -11.69 -12.61 2.37
N VAL A 180 -11.39 -11.54 3.10
CA VAL A 180 -11.61 -11.51 4.55
C VAL A 180 -13.07 -11.83 4.94
N THR A 181 -14.04 -11.36 4.16
CA THR A 181 -15.48 -11.57 4.43
C THR A 181 -15.97 -13.00 4.16
N THR A 182 -15.20 -13.81 3.46
CA THR A 182 -15.52 -15.25 3.30
C THR A 182 -15.21 -16.04 4.55
N LEU A 183 -14.24 -15.58 5.36
CA LEU A 183 -13.82 -16.22 6.60
C LEU A 183 -14.45 -15.57 7.84
N VAL A 184 -14.64 -14.24 7.80
CA VAL A 184 -15.20 -13.43 8.89
C VAL A 184 -16.27 -12.50 8.31
N THR A 185 -17.52 -12.93 8.36
CA THR A 185 -18.64 -12.33 7.62
C THR A 185 -19.06 -10.94 8.08
N ASP A 186 -18.69 -10.53 9.31
CA ASP A 186 -19.09 -9.25 9.92
C ASP A 186 -17.98 -8.16 9.84
N VAL A 187 -16.93 -8.37 9.06
CA VAL A 187 -15.93 -7.32 8.78
C VAL A 187 -16.55 -6.29 7.82
N PRO A 188 -16.66 -5.00 8.22
CA PRO A 188 -17.41 -4.00 7.46
C PRO A 188 -16.59 -3.44 6.29
N VAL A 189 -16.28 -4.26 5.30
CA VAL A 189 -15.46 -3.84 4.15
C VAL A 189 -16.21 -4.00 2.82
N ARG A 190 -15.81 -3.20 1.85
CA ARG A 190 -16.20 -3.31 0.45
C ARG A 190 -14.96 -3.61 -0.40
N VAL A 191 -15.09 -4.54 -1.34
CA VAL A 191 -14.06 -4.83 -2.32
C VAL A 191 -14.34 -4.05 -3.59
N THR A 192 -13.33 -3.34 -4.12
CA THR A 192 -13.37 -2.64 -5.41
C THR A 192 -12.18 -3.02 -6.27
N ARG A 193 -12.35 -2.93 -7.59
CA ARG A 193 -11.29 -3.18 -8.57
C ARG A 193 -10.78 -1.86 -9.13
N GLU A 194 -9.54 -1.54 -8.82
CA GLU A 194 -8.87 -0.32 -9.24
C GLU A 194 -8.03 -0.56 -10.49
N THR A 195 -7.78 0.51 -11.24
CA THR A 195 -7.04 0.49 -12.50
C THR A 195 -5.71 1.22 -12.37
N ILE A 196 -4.69 0.62 -12.94
CA ILE A 196 -3.31 1.13 -12.97
C ILE A 196 -2.82 1.12 -14.42
N ALA A 197 -2.06 2.13 -14.81
CA ALA A 197 -1.40 2.21 -16.11
C ALA A 197 0.08 2.54 -15.94
N PHE A 198 0.92 1.94 -16.78
CA PHE A 198 2.37 2.16 -16.80
C PHE A 198 2.76 2.86 -18.10
N PHE A 199 3.70 3.79 -17.99
CA PHE A 199 4.13 4.63 -19.10
C PHE A 199 5.65 4.62 -19.20
N GLU A 200 6.16 4.65 -20.43
CA GLU A 200 7.60 4.83 -20.63
C GLU A 200 8.02 6.24 -20.22
N ARG A 201 8.98 6.29 -19.32
CA ARG A 201 9.69 7.48 -18.92
C ARG A 201 11.16 7.15 -18.72
N THR A 202 12.01 7.86 -19.41
CA THR A 202 13.47 7.73 -19.28
C THR A 202 14.04 8.78 -18.34
N GLY A 203 15.26 8.56 -17.85
CA GLY A 203 15.97 9.49 -16.99
C GLY A 203 16.01 9.07 -15.52
N ALA A 204 16.29 10.01 -14.65
CA ALA A 204 16.39 9.76 -13.21
C ALA A 204 15.05 9.32 -12.59
N PRO A 205 15.07 8.54 -11.49
CA PRO A 205 13.87 8.26 -10.74
C PRO A 205 13.09 9.53 -10.39
N MET A 206 11.78 9.47 -10.52
CA MET A 206 10.91 10.61 -10.21
C MET A 206 10.36 10.51 -8.78
N PRO A 207 10.01 11.64 -8.15
CA PRO A 207 9.24 11.60 -6.90
C PRO A 207 7.87 10.97 -7.11
N SER A 208 7.30 10.40 -6.06
CA SER A 208 5.88 10.07 -6.04
C SER A 208 5.05 11.36 -6.14
N VAL A 209 3.94 11.30 -6.85
CA VAL A 209 3.00 12.43 -6.97
C VAL A 209 1.63 11.98 -6.52
N VAL A 210 0.97 12.79 -5.69
CA VAL A 210 -0.44 12.59 -5.30
C VAL A 210 -1.17 13.88 -5.57
N GLU A 211 -2.27 13.78 -6.29
CA GLU A 211 -3.15 14.91 -6.55
C GLU A 211 -4.39 14.80 -5.67
N LEU A 212 -4.54 15.72 -4.72
CA LEU A 212 -5.63 15.79 -3.78
C LEU A 212 -6.52 16.98 -4.12
N ASP A 213 -7.74 16.71 -4.53
CA ASP A 213 -8.80 17.70 -4.66
C ASP A 213 -9.86 17.42 -3.59
N GLU A 214 -10.18 18.39 -2.73
CA GLU A 214 -11.20 18.22 -1.69
C GLU A 214 -12.58 17.88 -2.25
N ALA A 215 -12.92 18.41 -3.44
CA ALA A 215 -14.17 18.10 -4.12
C ALA A 215 -14.20 16.69 -4.72
N THR A 216 -13.02 16.09 -4.95
CA THR A 216 -12.85 14.80 -5.63
C THR A 216 -12.06 13.78 -4.81
N ARG A 217 -12.03 13.90 -3.49
CA ARG A 217 -11.29 13.00 -2.57
C ARG A 217 -11.41 11.51 -2.93
N HIS A 218 -12.57 11.08 -3.39
CA HIS A 218 -12.82 9.71 -3.85
C HIS A 218 -12.26 9.40 -5.25
N HIS A 219 -11.60 10.37 -5.89
CA HIS A 219 -11.08 10.26 -7.26
C HIS A 219 -9.66 10.80 -7.39
N ALA A 220 -8.90 10.82 -6.30
CA ALA A 220 -7.51 11.26 -6.32
C ALA A 220 -6.69 10.47 -7.34
N MET A 221 -5.77 11.18 -7.99
CA MET A 221 -4.81 10.61 -8.94
C MET A 221 -3.45 10.48 -8.26
N TYR A 222 -2.69 9.49 -8.66
CA TYR A 222 -1.33 9.33 -8.18
C TYR A 222 -0.38 8.84 -9.28
N ALA A 223 0.90 9.19 -9.16
CA ALA A 223 1.97 8.63 -9.97
C ALA A 223 3.16 8.24 -9.09
N LEU A 224 3.81 7.14 -9.43
CA LEU A 224 4.94 6.57 -8.72
C LEU A 224 6.06 6.27 -9.70
N HIS A 225 7.31 6.34 -9.24
CA HIS A 225 8.40 5.75 -10.00
C HIS A 225 8.20 4.24 -10.15
N ASP A 226 8.25 3.74 -11.39
CA ASP A 226 8.28 2.33 -11.72
C ASP A 226 9.68 1.94 -12.22
N PRO A 227 10.32 0.91 -11.63
CA PRO A 227 11.70 0.55 -12.00
C PRO A 227 11.84 -0.05 -13.40
N VAL A 228 10.74 -0.47 -14.04
CA VAL A 228 10.74 -1.08 -15.38
C VAL A 228 10.37 -0.06 -16.45
N HIS A 229 9.25 0.63 -16.29
CA HIS A 229 8.73 1.55 -17.31
C HIS A 229 8.98 3.03 -17.01
N GLY A 230 9.41 3.35 -15.79
CA GLY A 230 9.71 4.71 -15.35
C GLY A 230 8.54 5.41 -14.65
N LEU A 231 7.30 5.23 -15.09
CA LEU A 231 6.12 5.81 -14.44
C LEU A 231 4.97 4.81 -14.35
N LYS A 232 4.41 4.70 -13.15
CA LYS A 232 3.15 4.02 -12.83
C LYS A 232 2.15 5.06 -12.36
N ALA A 233 0.93 5.06 -12.91
CA ALA A 233 -0.13 5.97 -12.50
C ALA A 233 -1.44 5.23 -12.25
N GLY A 234 -2.32 5.80 -11.43
CA GLY A 234 -3.62 5.22 -11.13
C GLY A 234 -4.60 6.22 -10.52
N THR A 235 -5.84 5.80 -10.47
CA THR A 235 -6.91 6.45 -9.70
C THR A 235 -6.97 5.86 -8.30
N HIS A 236 -7.52 6.61 -7.34
CA HIS A 236 -7.72 6.13 -5.97
C HIS A 236 -9.21 6.15 -5.65
N HIS A 237 -9.78 5.00 -5.23
CA HIS A 237 -11.19 4.79 -4.94
C HIS A 237 -12.16 5.07 -6.11
N ALA A 238 -11.71 4.92 -7.36
CA ALA A 238 -12.56 5.12 -8.54
C ALA A 238 -13.12 3.81 -9.10
N GLY A 239 -12.66 2.67 -8.60
CA GLY A 239 -13.04 1.35 -9.08
C GLY A 239 -14.46 0.93 -8.72
N HIS A 240 -15.02 0.02 -9.49
CA HIS A 240 -16.32 -0.59 -9.23
C HIS A 240 -16.24 -1.72 -8.19
N ALA A 241 -17.39 -2.06 -7.59
CA ALA A 241 -17.49 -3.22 -6.69
C ALA A 241 -17.12 -4.51 -7.45
N ALA A 242 -16.29 -5.35 -6.81
CA ALA A 242 -15.74 -6.52 -7.45
C ALA A 242 -15.88 -7.78 -6.59
N ASP A 243 -16.05 -8.91 -7.27
CA ASP A 243 -15.87 -10.23 -6.68
C ASP A 243 -14.36 -10.58 -6.74
N PRO A 244 -13.70 -10.88 -5.60
CA PRO A 244 -12.28 -11.19 -5.60
C PRO A 244 -11.92 -12.50 -6.31
N ASP A 245 -12.86 -13.40 -6.49
CA ASP A 245 -12.65 -14.68 -7.20
C ASP A 245 -12.68 -14.52 -8.73
N LEU A 246 -13.22 -13.41 -9.24
CA LEU A 246 -13.26 -13.12 -10.68
C LEU A 246 -11.99 -12.36 -11.12
N GLU A 247 -11.46 -12.78 -12.27
CA GLU A 247 -10.40 -12.03 -12.95
C GLU A 247 -11.03 -11.01 -13.89
N GLU A 248 -10.62 -9.76 -13.75
CA GLU A 248 -11.05 -8.68 -14.63
C GLU A 248 -9.83 -7.85 -15.05
N VAL A 249 -9.85 -7.34 -16.27
CA VAL A 249 -8.84 -6.43 -16.79
C VAL A 249 -9.04 -5.01 -16.25
N ALA A 250 -8.06 -4.15 -16.47
CA ALA A 250 -8.16 -2.73 -16.19
C ALA A 250 -9.36 -2.10 -16.90
N ASP A 251 -10.10 -1.21 -16.22
CA ASP A 251 -11.26 -0.53 -16.79
C ASP A 251 -10.81 0.48 -17.86
N PRO A 252 -11.24 0.35 -19.13
CA PRO A 252 -10.84 1.24 -20.21
C PRO A 252 -11.17 2.71 -19.97
N ALA A 253 -12.29 3.03 -19.31
CA ALA A 253 -12.66 4.42 -19.00
C ALA A 253 -11.72 5.03 -17.95
N LEU A 254 -11.29 4.25 -16.96
CA LEU A 254 -10.29 4.68 -16.00
C LEU A 254 -8.91 4.79 -16.64
N VAL A 255 -8.54 3.92 -17.59
CA VAL A 255 -7.30 4.05 -18.37
C VAL A 255 -7.29 5.36 -19.14
N GLU A 256 -8.37 5.70 -19.87
CA GLU A 256 -8.47 6.98 -20.59
C GLU A 256 -8.32 8.18 -19.66
N ARG A 257 -8.91 8.14 -18.46
CA ARG A 257 -8.79 9.18 -17.45
C ARG A 257 -7.35 9.31 -16.94
N ILE A 258 -6.67 8.18 -16.67
CA ILE A 258 -5.27 8.17 -16.26
C ILE A 258 -4.38 8.76 -17.35
N VAL A 259 -4.60 8.37 -18.62
CA VAL A 259 -3.85 8.92 -19.79
C VAL A 259 -4.01 10.43 -19.86
N ALA A 260 -5.22 10.96 -19.79
CA ALA A 260 -5.48 12.40 -19.84
C ALA A 260 -4.72 13.14 -18.73
N TRP A 261 -4.81 12.65 -17.50
CA TRP A 261 -4.12 13.23 -16.34
C TRP A 261 -2.59 13.16 -16.47
N VAL A 262 -2.05 12.02 -16.92
CA VAL A 262 -0.60 11.86 -17.12
C VAL A 262 -0.09 12.84 -18.16
N GLN A 263 -0.80 13.04 -19.29
CA GLN A 263 -0.42 13.98 -20.32
C GLN A 263 -0.43 15.46 -19.85
N GLU A 264 -1.31 15.80 -18.92
CA GLU A 264 -1.37 17.14 -18.33
C GLU A 264 -0.25 17.39 -17.29
N ARG A 265 0.12 16.37 -16.53
CA ARG A 265 1.04 16.51 -15.38
C ARG A 265 2.49 16.16 -15.70
N PHE A 266 2.74 15.29 -16.68
CA PHE A 266 4.07 14.74 -16.98
C PHE A 266 4.42 14.89 -18.47
N PRO A 267 4.91 16.05 -18.92
CA PRO A 267 5.14 16.32 -20.33
C PRO A 267 6.22 15.44 -20.99
N ASP A 268 7.11 14.85 -20.16
CA ASP A 268 8.23 13.99 -20.62
C ASP A 268 7.87 12.50 -20.62
N VAL A 269 6.60 12.15 -20.47
CA VAL A 269 6.10 10.78 -20.44
C VAL A 269 5.45 10.41 -21.78
N GLY A 270 5.61 9.15 -22.21
CA GLY A 270 4.99 8.63 -23.42
C GLY A 270 3.46 8.84 -23.45
N PRO A 271 2.87 9.07 -24.63
CA PRO A 271 1.46 9.47 -24.75
C PRO A 271 0.46 8.36 -24.48
N GLN A 272 0.90 7.12 -24.46
CA GLN A 272 0.05 5.95 -24.23
C GLN A 272 0.68 5.01 -23.19
N PRO A 273 -0.12 4.29 -22.42
CA PRO A 273 0.40 3.27 -21.53
C PRO A 273 0.99 2.10 -22.34
N VAL A 274 2.07 1.54 -21.80
CA VAL A 274 2.71 0.33 -22.34
C VAL A 274 2.21 -0.94 -21.66
N GLU A 275 1.64 -0.79 -20.47
CA GLU A 275 1.06 -1.87 -19.69
C GLU A 275 -0.12 -1.33 -18.86
N THR A 276 -1.13 -2.16 -18.61
CA THR A 276 -2.23 -1.85 -17.70
C THR A 276 -2.50 -3.04 -16.79
N GLU A 277 -2.81 -2.77 -15.53
CA GLU A 277 -3.14 -3.78 -14.53
C GLU A 277 -4.40 -3.40 -13.75
N SER A 278 -5.02 -4.38 -13.13
CA SER A 278 -6.03 -4.16 -12.11
C SER A 278 -5.55 -4.66 -10.74
N CYS A 279 -6.02 -4.04 -9.68
CA CYS A 279 -5.78 -4.53 -8.32
C CYS A 279 -7.04 -4.36 -7.47
N LEU A 280 -7.13 -5.10 -6.36
CA LEU A 280 -8.27 -5.02 -5.47
C LEU A 280 -7.98 -4.11 -4.28
N TYR A 281 -8.94 -3.24 -3.94
CA TYR A 281 -8.98 -2.59 -2.64
C TYR A 281 -10.01 -3.27 -1.75
N THR A 282 -9.72 -3.30 -0.46
CA THR A 282 -10.64 -3.78 0.60
C THR A 282 -10.78 -2.64 1.59
N THR A 283 -11.91 -1.94 1.55
CA THR A 283 -12.07 -0.60 2.14
C THR A 283 -13.21 -0.58 3.14
N THR A 284 -12.94 -0.05 4.35
CA THR A 284 -13.96 0.33 5.33
C THR A 284 -14.63 1.64 4.94
N ALA A 285 -15.78 1.94 5.52
CA ALA A 285 -16.53 3.16 5.18
C ALA A 285 -15.78 4.48 5.50
N ASP A 286 -14.90 4.44 6.49
CA ASP A 286 -14.08 5.57 6.96
C ASP A 286 -12.60 5.46 6.54
N GLU A 287 -12.28 4.52 5.64
CA GLU A 287 -10.92 4.23 5.16
C GLU A 287 -9.93 3.84 6.27
N SER A 288 -10.42 3.48 7.45
CA SER A 288 -9.61 2.97 8.56
C SER A 288 -9.24 1.49 8.37
N PHE A 289 -8.55 0.91 9.35
CA PHE A 289 -8.16 -0.50 9.37
C PHE A 289 -8.93 -1.27 10.44
N VAL A 290 -9.28 -2.52 10.15
CA VAL A 290 -9.82 -3.45 11.15
C VAL A 290 -8.67 -4.26 11.73
N LEU A 291 -8.28 -3.95 12.96
CA LEU A 291 -7.23 -4.63 13.71
C LEU A 291 -7.80 -4.98 15.09
N GLU A 292 -8.21 -6.23 15.26
CA GLU A 292 -8.88 -6.63 16.49
C GLU A 292 -8.67 -8.11 16.82
N ARG A 293 -8.86 -8.44 18.11
CA ARG A 293 -8.88 -9.83 18.59
C ARG A 293 -10.27 -10.21 19.08
N ARG A 294 -10.79 -11.34 18.61
CA ARG A 294 -12.08 -11.92 19.01
C ARG A 294 -11.92 -13.41 19.26
N ASN A 295 -12.10 -13.86 20.52
CA ASN A 295 -12.15 -15.30 20.87
C ASN A 295 -11.00 -16.16 20.30
N GLY A 296 -9.75 -15.67 20.39
CA GLY A 296 -8.58 -16.37 19.85
C GLY A 296 -8.31 -16.16 18.37
N LEU A 297 -9.18 -15.46 17.67
CA LEU A 297 -9.02 -15.00 16.29
C LEU A 297 -8.49 -13.57 16.28
N VAL A 298 -7.47 -13.30 15.50
CA VAL A 298 -6.97 -11.93 15.19
C VAL A 298 -7.33 -11.57 13.77
N ILE A 299 -7.96 -10.42 13.56
CA ILE A 299 -8.36 -9.92 12.25
C ILE A 299 -7.44 -8.77 11.86
N GLY A 300 -6.82 -8.87 10.69
CA GLY A 300 -5.94 -7.87 10.11
C GLY A 300 -6.39 -7.45 8.71
N SER A 301 -7.46 -6.64 8.59
CA SER A 301 -7.89 -6.04 7.33
C SER A 301 -7.42 -4.59 7.24
N ALA A 302 -6.22 -4.39 6.68
CA ALA A 302 -5.52 -3.10 6.67
C ALA A 302 -5.14 -2.70 5.23
N CYS A 303 -6.13 -2.57 4.35
CA CYS A 303 -5.95 -2.13 2.97
C CYS A 303 -6.41 -0.68 2.78
N SER A 304 -7.73 -0.46 2.65
CA SER A 304 -8.37 0.84 2.37
C SER A 304 -7.61 1.70 1.34
N GLY A 305 -7.02 1.03 0.32
CA GLY A 305 -6.24 1.66 -0.74
C GLY A 305 -4.88 2.25 -0.33
N HIS A 306 -4.56 2.32 0.97
CA HIS A 306 -3.33 2.96 1.44
C HIS A 306 -2.53 2.16 2.48
N GLY A 307 -2.93 0.93 2.81
CA GLY A 307 -2.37 0.15 3.91
C GLY A 307 -0.93 -0.33 3.72
N PHE A 308 -0.51 -0.66 2.49
CA PHE A 308 0.77 -1.34 2.22
C PHE A 308 1.98 -0.70 2.92
N LYS A 309 2.10 0.63 2.85
CA LYS A 309 3.21 1.38 3.46
C LYS A 309 3.33 1.23 4.96
N PHE A 310 2.24 0.86 5.63
CA PHE A 310 2.17 0.66 7.08
C PHE A 310 2.47 -0.77 7.53
N ALA A 311 2.77 -1.69 6.61
CA ALA A 311 2.86 -3.11 6.89
C ALA A 311 3.76 -3.48 8.09
N PRO A 312 4.97 -2.93 8.30
CA PRO A 312 5.77 -3.28 9.48
C PRO A 312 5.09 -2.90 10.80
N ALA A 313 4.47 -1.72 10.87
CA ALA A 313 3.78 -1.26 12.06
C ALA A 313 2.50 -2.08 12.32
N ILE A 314 1.75 -2.40 11.26
CA ILE A 314 0.56 -3.25 11.35
C ILE A 314 0.94 -4.68 11.76
N GLY A 315 2.00 -5.26 11.18
CA GLY A 315 2.48 -6.59 11.57
C GLY A 315 2.78 -6.69 13.06
N ARG A 316 3.43 -5.68 13.64
CA ARG A 316 3.70 -5.60 15.09
C ARG A 316 2.43 -5.51 15.92
N ARG A 317 1.42 -4.74 15.46
CA ARG A 317 0.12 -4.67 16.14
C ARG A 317 -0.61 -6.00 16.09
N LEU A 318 -0.60 -6.70 14.95
CA LEU A 318 -1.18 -8.03 14.82
C LEU A 318 -0.47 -9.04 15.71
N ALA A 319 0.87 -9.00 15.79
CA ALA A 319 1.64 -9.86 16.69
C ALA A 319 1.34 -9.57 18.17
N ALA A 320 1.16 -8.31 18.56
CA ALA A 320 0.72 -7.95 19.91
C ALA A 320 -0.67 -8.50 20.21
N LEU A 321 -1.64 -8.31 19.32
CA LEU A 321 -2.99 -8.85 19.46
C LEU A 321 -3.00 -10.40 19.56
N ALA A 322 -2.05 -11.08 18.91
CA ALA A 322 -1.99 -12.54 18.91
C ALA A 322 -1.37 -13.11 20.19
N LEU A 323 -0.38 -12.44 20.78
CA LEU A 323 0.46 -13.02 21.85
C LEU A 323 0.23 -12.39 23.23
N ASP A 324 -0.40 -11.20 23.32
CA ASP A 324 -0.76 -10.51 24.56
C ASP A 324 -2.22 -10.78 24.92
#